data_5de79969ccd18e080292dc8651b3b7fc
#
_entry.id   5de79969ccd18e080292dc8651b3b7fc
#
_cell.length_a   1.000
_cell.length_b   1.000
_cell.length_c   1.000
_cell.angle_alpha   90.00
_cell.angle_beta   90.00
_cell.angle_gamma   90.00
#
_symmetry.space_group_name_H-M   'P 1'
#
loop_
_entity.id
_entity.type
_entity.pdbx_description
1 polymer ?
#
loop_
_entity_poly.entity_id
_entity_poly.type
_entity_poly.pdbx_seq_one_letter_code
_entity_poly.pdbx_strand_id
1 'polypeptide(L)'
;MIKSIKKEGMGMLLPNYKEAQKRTKSEVKKEFYDISDSFKLLGLGKTYYVKTYGCQMNEHDSENIKAMLEQMSFKEASDYEKADLVILNTCSIRENAHNKTFGMLGRLKHLKEENKNLVVGLCGCMAQEEKVVKDIMSKYKWVNFVFGTHNIHRLPFILSESFDTKKQEIEVYSKEGNIVEGIPVKRENKYKAYVNIMYGCDKFCTYCIVPYTRGKQRSRDKDDILKEINELVKEGYQEVTLLGQNVNAYGKDFDYDYNLENLLEDVSKTNIPRVRFMTSHPWDFTDGMLEVIKKYPNIMPAIHLPVQSGSSRILKLMGRKYTKEEYITLFDKIKKIPNVSVSTDIIVGFPNETEEDFNETLDLVNYCKYDNAYTFIFSPRENTPAA
;
A
#
# COMPACT_ATOMS: atom_id res chain seq x y z
N MET A 1 -27.11 -15.06 -21.95
CA MET A 1 -27.51 -16.02 -20.88
C MET A 1 -26.34 -16.08 -19.91
N ILE A 2 -26.31 -15.10 -18.98
CA ILE A 2 -25.26 -14.97 -17.95
C ILE A 2 -25.59 -16.03 -16.90
N LYS A 3 -24.83 -17.13 -16.88
CA LYS A 3 -24.91 -18.08 -15.78
C LYS A 3 -24.47 -17.35 -14.51
N SER A 4 -25.41 -17.17 -13.60
CA SER A 4 -25.13 -16.74 -12.25
C SER A 4 -24.03 -17.63 -11.67
N ILE A 5 -22.87 -17.08 -11.42
CA ILE A 5 -21.88 -17.69 -10.54
C ILE A 5 -22.56 -17.66 -9.16
N LYS A 6 -23.16 -18.79 -8.79
CA LYS A 6 -23.70 -18.96 -7.45
C LYS A 6 -22.61 -18.63 -6.46
N LYS A 7 -22.88 -17.69 -5.56
CA LYS A 7 -22.12 -17.43 -4.33
C LYS A 7 -22.02 -18.74 -3.54
N GLU A 8 -21.03 -19.58 -3.83
CA GLU A 8 -20.60 -20.58 -2.89
C GLU A 8 -19.87 -19.86 -1.77
N GLY A 9 -20.59 -19.67 -0.66
CA GLY A 9 -20.03 -19.59 0.69
C GLY A 9 -18.86 -18.63 0.96
N MET A 10 -18.66 -17.56 0.21
CA MET A 10 -17.73 -16.50 0.62
C MET A 10 -18.44 -15.61 1.64
N GLY A 11 -18.58 -16.12 2.86
CA GLY A 11 -18.79 -15.27 4.01
C GLY A 11 -17.64 -14.26 4.09
N MET A 12 -17.93 -13.07 4.59
CA MET A 12 -16.94 -12.04 4.84
C MET A 12 -15.79 -12.62 5.68
N LEU A 13 -14.68 -12.96 5.01
CA LEU A 13 -13.50 -13.52 5.64
C LEU A 13 -12.59 -12.37 6.03
N LEU A 14 -12.75 -11.88 7.24
CA LEU A 14 -11.86 -10.84 7.78
C LEU A 14 -10.50 -11.42 8.13
N PRO A 15 -9.41 -10.65 7.95
CA PRO A 15 -8.06 -11.12 8.24
C PRO A 15 -7.93 -11.51 9.72
N ASN A 16 -7.44 -12.72 9.98
CA ASN A 16 -7.17 -13.22 11.32
C ASN A 16 -5.66 -13.31 11.53
N TYR A 17 -5.16 -12.74 12.64
CA TYR A 17 -3.76 -12.74 13.02
C TYR A 17 -3.14 -14.14 13.04
N LYS A 18 -3.81 -15.10 13.68
CA LYS A 18 -3.31 -16.48 13.80
C LYS A 18 -3.24 -17.19 12.45
N GLU A 19 -4.16 -16.88 11.54
CA GLU A 19 -4.14 -17.41 10.18
C GLU A 19 -3.08 -16.73 9.32
N ALA A 20 -2.91 -15.41 9.46
CA ALA A 20 -1.86 -14.69 8.78
C ALA A 20 -0.46 -15.21 9.12
N GLN A 21 -0.20 -15.61 10.37
CA GLN A 21 1.06 -16.22 10.79
C GLN A 21 1.27 -17.65 10.28
N LYS A 22 0.18 -18.41 10.08
CA LYS A 22 0.24 -19.82 9.63
C LYS A 22 0.36 -19.97 8.11
N ARG A 23 0.71 -18.91 7.39
CA ARG A 23 0.75 -18.89 5.92
C ARG A 23 1.59 -20.03 5.38
N THR A 24 0.91 -20.99 4.80
CA THR A 24 1.52 -21.98 3.90
C THR A 24 1.91 -21.28 2.60
N LYS A 25 2.92 -21.79 1.89
CA LYS A 25 3.23 -21.34 0.52
C LYS A 25 2.01 -21.60 -0.37
N SER A 26 1.13 -20.62 -0.48
CA SER A 26 0.07 -20.66 -1.48
C SER A 26 0.68 -20.27 -2.83
N GLU A 27 0.34 -20.98 -3.86
CA GLU A 27 0.69 -20.63 -5.22
C GLU A 27 0.01 -19.29 -5.56
N VAL A 28 0.82 -18.27 -5.88
CA VAL A 28 0.32 -16.97 -6.32
C VAL A 28 0.09 -17.05 -7.82
N LYS A 29 -1.16 -16.89 -8.24
CA LYS A 29 -1.52 -16.90 -9.66
C LYS A 29 -1.46 -15.48 -10.21
N LYS A 30 -1.04 -15.38 -11.45
CA LYS A 30 -1.12 -14.15 -12.23
C LYS A 30 -2.47 -14.13 -12.97
N GLU A 31 -3.18 -13.03 -12.86
CA GLU A 31 -4.42 -12.76 -13.56
C GLU A 31 -4.29 -11.45 -14.35
N PHE A 32 -5.12 -11.26 -15.36
CA PHE A 32 -5.16 -10.02 -16.12
C PHE A 32 -6.51 -9.34 -15.88
N TYR A 33 -6.46 -8.03 -15.67
CA TYR A 33 -7.66 -7.21 -15.58
C TYR A 33 -8.34 -7.12 -16.94
N ASP A 34 -9.63 -7.38 -16.95
CA ASP A 34 -10.50 -7.13 -18.08
C ASP A 34 -11.84 -6.59 -17.59
N ILE A 35 -12.38 -5.59 -18.29
CA ILE A 35 -13.68 -5.01 -17.98
C ILE A 35 -14.72 -5.50 -18.96
N SER A 36 -15.77 -6.16 -18.43
CA SER A 36 -16.92 -6.57 -19.24
C SER A 36 -17.62 -5.36 -19.86
N ASP A 37 -18.05 -5.49 -21.12
CA ASP A 37 -18.81 -4.44 -21.83
C ASP A 37 -20.07 -4.00 -21.09
N SER A 38 -20.66 -4.89 -20.28
CA SER A 38 -21.81 -4.57 -19.44
C SER A 38 -21.57 -3.47 -18.40
N PHE A 39 -20.30 -3.25 -18.01
CA PHE A 39 -19.93 -2.23 -17.01
C PHE A 39 -19.51 -0.89 -17.64
N LYS A 40 -19.16 -0.87 -18.92
CA LYS A 40 -18.57 0.32 -19.57
C LYS A 40 -19.46 1.56 -19.55
N LEU A 41 -20.77 1.40 -19.46
CA LEU A 41 -21.72 2.52 -19.43
C LEU A 41 -22.36 2.76 -18.05
N LEU A 42 -21.92 2.07 -17.01
CA LEU A 42 -22.49 2.13 -15.66
C LEU A 42 -22.51 3.56 -15.08
N GLY A 43 -21.47 4.32 -15.38
CA GLY A 43 -21.28 5.70 -14.92
C GLY A 43 -21.70 6.78 -15.92
N LEU A 44 -22.38 6.42 -17.02
CA LEU A 44 -22.75 7.40 -18.04
C LEU A 44 -23.61 8.51 -17.44
N GLY A 45 -23.16 9.76 -17.58
CA GLY A 45 -23.81 10.94 -17.02
C GLY A 45 -23.59 11.17 -15.52
N LYS A 46 -22.81 10.31 -14.84
CA LYS A 46 -22.50 10.43 -13.41
C LYS A 46 -21.07 10.90 -13.18
N THR A 47 -20.86 11.49 -12.01
CA THR A 47 -19.57 11.99 -11.56
C THR A 47 -19.03 11.20 -10.36
N TYR A 48 -17.70 11.16 -10.24
CA TYR A 48 -17.04 10.51 -9.10
C TYR A 48 -16.03 11.43 -8.41
N TYR A 49 -15.80 11.16 -7.14
CA TYR A 49 -14.71 11.75 -6.36
C TYR A 49 -14.00 10.68 -5.53
N VAL A 50 -12.68 10.61 -5.63
CA VAL A 50 -11.85 9.69 -4.83
C VAL A 50 -11.02 10.49 -3.85
N LYS A 51 -11.17 10.22 -2.55
CA LYS A 51 -10.37 10.82 -1.49
C LYS A 51 -9.42 9.80 -0.91
N THR A 52 -8.12 10.09 -1.00
CA THR A 52 -7.06 9.22 -0.46
C THR A 52 -6.58 9.74 0.89
N TYR A 53 -6.54 8.85 1.88
CA TYR A 53 -5.91 9.06 3.17
C TYR A 53 -4.91 7.94 3.39
N GLY A 54 -3.65 8.14 2.99
CA GLY A 54 -2.72 7.02 3.09
C GLY A 54 -1.28 7.31 2.68
N CYS A 55 -0.60 6.23 2.31
CA CYS A 55 0.76 6.23 1.79
C CYS A 55 0.73 6.24 0.25
N GLN A 56 1.91 6.31 -0.37
CA GLN A 56 2.05 6.29 -1.83
C GLN A 56 1.41 5.07 -2.50
N MET A 57 1.37 3.92 -1.81
CA MET A 57 0.66 2.75 -2.34
C MET A 57 -0.86 2.97 -2.37
N ASN A 58 -1.45 3.67 -1.40
CA ASN A 58 -2.85 4.08 -1.49
C ASN A 58 -3.07 5.13 -2.60
N GLU A 59 -2.10 6.00 -2.85
CA GLU A 59 -2.17 6.94 -3.97
C GLU A 59 -2.22 6.19 -5.30
N HIS A 60 -1.33 5.22 -5.49
CA HIS A 60 -1.36 4.36 -6.67
C HIS A 60 -2.64 3.51 -6.77
N ASP A 61 -3.12 2.94 -5.66
CA ASP A 61 -4.43 2.25 -5.64
C ASP A 61 -5.57 3.20 -6.09
N SER A 62 -5.50 4.48 -5.73
CA SER A 62 -6.49 5.49 -6.16
C SER A 62 -6.36 5.86 -7.65
N GLU A 63 -5.15 5.91 -8.20
CA GLU A 63 -4.93 6.06 -9.64
C GLU A 63 -5.60 4.92 -10.43
N ASN A 64 -5.50 3.68 -9.93
CA ASN A 64 -6.17 2.52 -10.51
C ASN A 64 -7.71 2.64 -10.41
N ILE A 65 -8.22 2.99 -9.22
CA ILE A 65 -9.65 3.18 -8.98
C ILE A 65 -10.22 4.24 -9.93
N LYS A 66 -9.56 5.39 -10.06
CA LYS A 66 -9.98 6.48 -10.95
C LYS A 66 -10.02 6.02 -12.41
N ALA A 67 -8.97 5.32 -12.87
CA ALA A 67 -8.92 4.81 -14.24
C ALA A 67 -10.05 3.80 -14.53
N MET A 68 -10.32 2.88 -13.60
CA MET A 68 -11.44 1.94 -13.73
C MET A 68 -12.80 2.67 -13.80
N LEU A 69 -13.00 3.72 -12.98
CA LEU A 69 -14.22 4.51 -13.00
C LEU A 69 -14.39 5.23 -14.35
N GLU A 70 -13.32 5.76 -14.94
CA GLU A 70 -13.36 6.38 -16.27
C GLU A 70 -13.65 5.36 -17.38
N GLN A 71 -13.12 4.13 -17.28
CA GLN A 71 -13.49 3.04 -18.18
C GLN A 71 -14.99 2.67 -18.09
N MET A 72 -15.61 2.92 -16.93
CA MET A 72 -17.06 2.78 -16.72
C MET A 72 -17.88 4.02 -17.10
N SER A 73 -17.26 5.00 -17.77
CA SER A 73 -17.88 6.26 -18.22
C SER A 73 -18.26 7.25 -17.12
N PHE A 74 -17.72 7.12 -15.90
CA PHE A 74 -17.81 8.19 -14.90
C PHE A 74 -16.88 9.34 -15.25
N LYS A 75 -17.24 10.56 -14.82
CA LYS A 75 -16.40 11.76 -14.94
C LYS A 75 -15.93 12.22 -13.56
N GLU A 76 -14.68 12.66 -13.45
CA GLU A 76 -14.15 13.17 -12.19
C GLU A 76 -14.83 14.50 -11.80
N ALA A 77 -15.35 14.58 -10.57
CA ALA A 77 -15.89 15.81 -10.01
C ALA A 77 -14.79 16.65 -9.38
N SER A 78 -14.94 17.97 -9.42
CA SER A 78 -14.00 18.91 -8.78
C SER A 78 -14.03 18.87 -7.25
N ASP A 79 -15.16 18.40 -6.68
CA ASP A 79 -15.40 18.32 -5.24
C ASP A 79 -16.34 17.16 -4.91
N TYR A 80 -16.21 16.62 -3.67
CA TYR A 80 -17.06 15.51 -3.20
C TYR A 80 -18.54 15.91 -3.08
N GLU A 81 -18.83 17.20 -2.85
CA GLU A 81 -20.22 17.69 -2.74
C GLU A 81 -20.99 17.65 -4.07
N LYS A 82 -20.23 17.64 -5.19
CA LYS A 82 -20.79 17.61 -6.55
C LYS A 82 -20.76 16.21 -7.18
N ALA A 83 -20.26 15.22 -6.44
CA ALA A 83 -20.10 13.87 -6.97
C ALA A 83 -21.35 13.01 -6.72
N ASP A 84 -21.68 12.16 -7.70
CA ASP A 84 -22.70 11.11 -7.56
C ASP A 84 -22.13 9.88 -6.83
N LEU A 85 -20.81 9.69 -6.91
CA LEU A 85 -20.06 8.61 -6.28
C LEU A 85 -18.85 9.17 -5.53
N VAL A 86 -18.73 8.87 -4.23
CA VAL A 86 -17.55 9.21 -3.43
C VAL A 86 -16.89 7.93 -2.91
N ILE A 87 -15.61 7.74 -3.18
CA ILE A 87 -14.82 6.62 -2.66
C ILE A 87 -13.74 7.16 -1.72
N LEU A 88 -13.69 6.62 -0.50
CA LEU A 88 -12.64 6.88 0.47
C LEU A 88 -11.63 5.74 0.45
N ASN A 89 -10.43 5.99 -0.08
CA ASN A 89 -9.31 5.06 -0.02
C ASN A 89 -8.45 5.36 1.22
N THR A 90 -8.30 4.38 2.10
CA THR A 90 -7.92 4.62 3.49
C THR A 90 -6.78 3.74 3.97
N CYS A 91 -6.00 4.24 4.92
CA CYS A 91 -4.80 3.62 5.47
C CYS A 91 -5.03 3.12 6.91
N SER A 92 -4.47 1.96 7.23
CA SER A 92 -4.46 1.38 8.58
C SER A 92 -3.27 1.82 9.44
N ILE A 93 -2.20 2.35 8.81
CA ILE A 93 -0.94 2.58 9.50
C ILE A 93 -0.98 3.85 10.34
N ARG A 94 -1.68 4.88 9.87
CA ARG A 94 -1.70 6.22 10.48
C ARG A 94 -3.02 6.49 11.19
N GLU A 95 -2.99 6.74 12.49
CA GLU A 95 -4.18 7.06 13.28
C GLU A 95 -4.91 8.31 12.74
N ASN A 96 -4.16 9.33 12.32
CA ASN A 96 -4.74 10.51 11.69
C ASN A 96 -5.55 10.18 10.43
N ALA A 97 -5.22 9.09 9.70
CA ALA A 97 -6.00 8.66 8.56
C ALA A 97 -7.36 8.10 8.99
N HIS A 98 -7.41 7.33 10.08
CA HIS A 98 -8.67 6.86 10.69
C HIS A 98 -9.57 8.03 11.06
N ASN A 99 -9.04 8.98 11.85
CA ASN A 99 -9.81 10.15 12.33
C ASN A 99 -10.35 10.99 11.16
N LYS A 100 -9.51 11.24 10.13
CA LYS A 100 -9.92 11.96 8.93
C LYS A 100 -10.99 11.20 8.14
N THR A 101 -10.90 9.88 8.05
CA THR A 101 -11.88 9.04 7.36
C THR A 101 -13.24 9.09 8.04
N PHE A 102 -13.29 8.89 9.36
CA PHE A 102 -14.55 8.97 10.11
C PHE A 102 -15.13 10.38 10.13
N GLY A 103 -14.29 11.40 10.21
CA GLY A 103 -14.73 12.80 10.05
C GLY A 103 -15.34 13.06 8.69
N MET A 104 -14.77 12.49 7.61
CA MET A 104 -15.32 12.61 6.27
C MET A 104 -16.62 11.82 6.13
N LEU A 105 -16.71 10.62 6.71
CA LEU A 105 -17.96 9.85 6.75
C LEU A 105 -19.08 10.65 7.43
N GLY A 106 -18.77 11.39 8.50
CA GLY A 106 -19.74 12.28 9.14
C GLY A 106 -20.30 13.34 8.17
N ARG A 107 -19.44 14.01 7.40
CA ARG A 107 -19.85 15.00 6.39
C ARG A 107 -20.67 14.36 5.27
N LEU A 108 -20.22 13.21 4.76
CA LEU A 108 -20.94 12.48 3.70
C LEU A 108 -22.30 11.98 4.15
N LYS A 109 -22.50 11.71 5.45
CA LYS A 109 -23.79 11.34 5.98
C LYS A 109 -24.79 12.49 5.81
N HIS A 110 -24.42 13.71 6.17
CA HIS A 110 -25.29 14.89 5.98
C HIS A 110 -25.58 15.11 4.49
N LEU A 111 -24.55 15.06 3.64
CA LEU A 111 -24.75 15.19 2.21
C LEU A 111 -25.69 14.12 1.63
N LYS A 112 -25.60 12.87 2.14
CA LYS A 112 -26.51 11.79 1.72
C LYS A 112 -27.93 11.94 2.26
N GLU A 113 -28.14 12.65 3.36
CA GLU A 113 -29.47 13.00 3.85
C GLU A 113 -30.18 13.99 2.89
N GLU A 114 -29.43 14.89 2.26
CA GLU A 114 -29.89 15.84 1.25
C GLU A 114 -30.01 15.19 -0.14
N ASN A 115 -28.99 14.41 -0.54
CA ASN A 115 -28.95 13.68 -1.81
C ASN A 115 -29.00 12.15 -1.60
N LYS A 116 -30.18 11.57 -1.62
CA LYS A 116 -30.38 10.12 -1.42
C LYS A 116 -29.72 9.25 -2.49
N ASN A 117 -29.41 9.83 -3.67
CA ASN A 117 -28.78 9.12 -4.78
C ASN A 117 -27.23 9.08 -4.66
N LEU A 118 -26.64 9.86 -3.77
CA LEU A 118 -25.19 9.80 -3.53
C LEU A 118 -24.78 8.38 -3.16
N VAL A 119 -23.78 7.85 -3.85
CA VAL A 119 -23.19 6.54 -3.56
C VAL A 119 -21.87 6.75 -2.84
N VAL A 120 -21.67 6.06 -1.71
CA VAL A 120 -20.45 6.18 -0.90
C VAL A 120 -19.81 4.81 -0.72
N GLY A 121 -18.51 4.73 -1.04
CA GLY A 121 -17.69 3.55 -0.87
C GLY A 121 -16.49 3.76 0.04
N LEU A 122 -16.06 2.70 0.72
CA LEU A 122 -14.85 2.66 1.53
C LEU A 122 -13.93 1.57 1.02
N CYS A 123 -12.63 1.87 0.88
CA CYS A 123 -11.64 0.87 0.47
C CYS A 123 -10.26 1.13 1.08
N GLY A 124 -9.29 0.32 0.67
CA GLY A 124 -7.91 0.40 1.12
C GLY A 124 -7.61 -0.44 2.37
N CYS A 125 -6.47 -0.19 2.99
CA CYS A 125 -5.99 -1.02 4.11
C CYS A 125 -6.96 -1.02 5.30
N MET A 126 -7.58 0.12 5.61
CA MET A 126 -8.52 0.24 6.72
C MET A 126 -9.78 -0.62 6.53
N ALA A 127 -10.20 -0.85 5.28
CA ALA A 127 -11.30 -1.76 4.96
C ALA A 127 -10.96 -3.26 5.21
N GLN A 128 -9.71 -3.58 5.47
CA GLN A 128 -9.26 -4.93 5.88
C GLN A 128 -9.31 -5.13 7.41
N GLU A 129 -9.55 -4.09 8.21
CA GLU A 129 -9.63 -4.20 9.66
C GLU A 129 -11.01 -4.69 10.09
N GLU A 130 -11.05 -5.81 10.80
CA GLU A 130 -12.30 -6.44 11.23
C GLU A 130 -13.22 -5.50 12.02
N LYS A 131 -12.64 -4.71 12.93
CA LYS A 131 -13.38 -3.72 13.73
C LYS A 131 -14.02 -2.67 12.86
N VAL A 132 -13.26 -2.12 11.91
CA VAL A 132 -13.76 -1.09 10.99
C VAL A 132 -14.92 -1.62 10.16
N VAL A 133 -14.79 -2.81 9.60
CA VAL A 133 -15.85 -3.43 8.81
C VAL A 133 -17.10 -3.67 9.67
N LYS A 134 -16.95 -4.18 10.90
CA LYS A 134 -18.07 -4.34 11.85
C LYS A 134 -18.75 -3.01 12.21
N ASP A 135 -17.96 -1.95 12.42
CA ASP A 135 -18.48 -0.61 12.67
C ASP A 135 -19.25 -0.07 11.45
N ILE A 136 -18.73 -0.26 10.25
CA ILE A 136 -19.44 0.15 9.01
C ILE A 136 -20.76 -0.62 8.88
N MET A 137 -20.76 -1.93 9.08
CA MET A 137 -21.98 -2.76 9.02
C MET A 137 -23.04 -2.36 10.04
N SER A 138 -22.64 -1.97 11.24
CA SER A 138 -23.56 -1.70 12.34
C SER A 138 -23.98 -0.23 12.42
N LYS A 139 -23.02 0.69 12.32
CA LYS A 139 -23.20 2.15 12.59
C LYS A 139 -23.33 2.98 11.31
N TYR A 140 -22.73 2.51 10.19
CA TYR A 140 -22.68 3.25 8.92
C TYR A 140 -23.39 2.50 7.78
N LYS A 141 -24.56 1.93 8.06
CA LYS A 141 -25.37 1.17 7.08
C LYS A 141 -25.71 1.92 5.81
N TRP A 142 -25.56 3.24 5.82
CA TRP A 142 -25.78 4.12 4.68
C TRP A 142 -24.59 4.17 3.70
N VAL A 143 -23.41 3.66 4.08
CA VAL A 143 -22.30 3.42 3.17
C VAL A 143 -22.71 2.30 2.21
N ASN A 144 -22.55 2.53 0.92
CA ASN A 144 -23.12 1.62 -0.09
C ASN A 144 -22.25 0.38 -0.29
N PHE A 145 -20.92 0.52 -0.29
CA PHE A 145 -20.04 -0.62 -0.49
C PHE A 145 -18.70 -0.48 0.26
N VAL A 146 -18.10 -1.62 0.57
CA VAL A 146 -16.76 -1.72 1.17
C VAL A 146 -15.99 -2.82 0.46
N PHE A 147 -14.75 -2.55 0.05
CA PHE A 147 -13.87 -3.56 -0.52
C PHE A 147 -12.43 -3.41 0.00
N GLY A 148 -11.72 -4.53 0.03
CA GLY A 148 -10.37 -4.61 0.56
C GLY A 148 -9.29 -4.30 -0.48
N THR A 149 -8.04 -4.38 -0.03
CA THR A 149 -6.85 -4.18 -0.89
C THR A 149 -6.62 -5.33 -1.86
N HIS A 150 -7.17 -6.50 -1.58
CA HIS A 150 -6.95 -7.72 -2.38
C HIS A 150 -7.87 -7.84 -3.59
N ASN A 151 -8.88 -7.02 -3.68
CA ASN A 151 -9.93 -7.12 -4.68
C ASN A 151 -10.31 -5.79 -5.35
N ILE A 152 -9.35 -4.85 -5.44
CA ILE A 152 -9.54 -3.56 -6.11
C ILE A 152 -10.03 -3.74 -7.56
N HIS A 153 -9.49 -4.72 -8.29
CA HIS A 153 -9.88 -5.05 -9.66
C HIS A 153 -11.36 -5.44 -9.83
N ARG A 154 -12.04 -5.79 -8.73
CA ARG A 154 -13.47 -6.14 -8.75
C ARG A 154 -14.41 -4.93 -8.61
N LEU A 155 -13.86 -3.73 -8.52
CA LEU A 155 -14.64 -2.49 -8.38
C LEU A 155 -15.82 -2.39 -9.38
N PRO A 156 -15.67 -2.73 -10.69
CA PRO A 156 -16.81 -2.66 -11.62
C PRO A 156 -17.98 -3.55 -11.21
N PHE A 157 -17.68 -4.76 -10.74
CA PHE A 157 -18.69 -5.70 -10.27
C PHE A 157 -19.38 -5.21 -8.99
N ILE A 158 -18.58 -4.78 -7.99
CA ILE A 158 -19.06 -4.29 -6.70
C ILE A 158 -19.98 -3.08 -6.88
N LEU A 159 -19.62 -2.16 -7.77
CA LEU A 159 -20.46 -1.00 -8.09
C LEU A 159 -21.77 -1.39 -8.77
N SER A 160 -21.75 -2.32 -9.73
CA SER A 160 -22.96 -2.81 -10.38
C SER A 160 -23.92 -3.43 -9.37
N GLU A 161 -23.43 -4.33 -8.52
CA GLU A 161 -24.24 -4.95 -7.46
C GLU A 161 -24.82 -3.90 -6.49
N SER A 162 -24.03 -2.89 -6.13
CA SER A 162 -24.46 -1.81 -5.23
C SER A 162 -25.58 -0.96 -5.84
N PHE A 163 -25.56 -0.70 -7.15
CA PHE A 163 -26.62 0.02 -7.83
C PHE A 163 -27.90 -0.82 -7.97
N ASP A 164 -27.76 -2.11 -8.27
CA ASP A 164 -28.88 -3.00 -8.53
C ASP A 164 -29.63 -3.37 -7.24
N THR A 165 -28.89 -3.70 -6.18
CA THR A 165 -29.50 -4.21 -4.93
C THR A 165 -29.97 -3.11 -4.00
N LYS A 166 -29.38 -1.92 -4.08
CA LYS A 166 -29.52 -0.81 -3.10
C LYS A 166 -29.22 -1.23 -1.65
N LYS A 167 -28.54 -2.35 -1.47
CA LYS A 167 -28.06 -2.84 -0.18
C LYS A 167 -26.59 -2.51 0.00
N GLN A 168 -26.13 -2.54 1.23
CA GLN A 168 -24.73 -2.41 1.53
C GLN A 168 -23.98 -3.65 1.04
N GLU A 169 -23.07 -3.47 0.07
CA GLU A 169 -22.23 -4.53 -0.47
C GLU A 169 -20.86 -4.52 0.23
N ILE A 170 -20.46 -5.64 0.82
CA ILE A 170 -19.19 -5.77 1.52
C ILE A 170 -18.44 -6.96 0.95
N GLU A 171 -17.31 -6.67 0.28
CA GLU A 171 -16.44 -7.68 -0.30
C GLU A 171 -15.01 -7.49 0.19
N VAL A 172 -14.67 -8.12 1.30
CA VAL A 172 -13.34 -8.05 1.92
C VAL A 172 -12.80 -9.45 2.08
N TYR A 173 -11.61 -9.70 1.52
CA TYR A 173 -10.97 -11.01 1.56
C TYR A 173 -9.93 -11.08 2.67
N SER A 174 -9.96 -12.16 3.47
CA SER A 174 -8.98 -12.42 4.53
C SER A 174 -7.65 -12.96 4.00
N LYS A 175 -7.66 -13.54 2.80
CA LYS A 175 -6.47 -14.05 2.14
C LYS A 175 -6.04 -13.11 1.03
N GLU A 176 -4.73 -13.03 0.86
CA GLU A 176 -4.15 -12.34 -0.27
C GLU A 176 -4.69 -12.91 -1.58
N GLY A 177 -5.08 -12.03 -2.48
CA GLY A 177 -5.48 -12.37 -3.84
C GLY A 177 -4.28 -12.67 -4.74
N ASN A 178 -4.58 -13.05 -5.96
CA ASN A 178 -3.61 -13.17 -7.03
C ASN A 178 -2.97 -11.82 -7.38
N ILE A 179 -1.88 -11.83 -8.13
CA ILE A 179 -1.35 -10.62 -8.75
C ILE A 179 -2.19 -10.36 -9.99
N VAL A 180 -2.82 -9.19 -10.05
CA VAL A 180 -3.63 -8.78 -11.20
C VAL A 180 -2.86 -7.73 -11.99
N GLU A 181 -2.48 -8.08 -13.21
CA GLU A 181 -1.78 -7.20 -14.13
C GLU A 181 -2.74 -6.50 -15.09
N GLY A 182 -2.28 -5.39 -15.69
CA GLY A 182 -3.07 -4.66 -16.68
C GLY A 182 -4.22 -3.84 -16.09
N ILE A 183 -4.27 -3.62 -14.77
CA ILE A 183 -5.20 -2.67 -14.19
C ILE A 183 -4.87 -1.28 -14.74
N PRO A 184 -5.85 -0.54 -15.30
CA PRO A 184 -5.59 0.78 -15.86
C PRO A 184 -5.16 1.76 -14.77
N VAL A 185 -4.34 2.74 -15.13
CA VAL A 185 -3.81 3.74 -14.19
C VAL A 185 -4.06 5.15 -14.73
N LYS A 186 -4.77 5.96 -13.96
CA LYS A 186 -4.89 7.40 -14.23
C LYS A 186 -3.82 8.14 -13.45
N ARG A 187 -2.68 8.39 -14.07
CA ARG A 187 -1.54 9.07 -13.44
C ARG A 187 -1.90 10.53 -13.14
N GLU A 188 -1.78 10.92 -11.88
CA GLU A 188 -2.03 12.32 -11.47
C GLU A 188 -0.86 13.24 -11.78
N ASN A 189 0.36 12.70 -11.75
CA ASN A 189 1.57 13.46 -12.05
C ASN A 189 2.05 13.16 -13.47
N LYS A 190 2.38 14.20 -14.23
CA LYS A 190 2.82 14.10 -15.63
C LYS A 190 4.29 13.72 -15.80
N TYR A 191 5.08 13.79 -14.73
CA TYR A 191 6.54 13.63 -14.81
C TYR A 191 7.05 12.44 -14.01
N LYS A 192 6.31 12.01 -13.00
CA LYS A 192 6.66 10.89 -12.14
C LYS A 192 5.52 9.89 -12.02
N ALA A 193 5.87 8.62 -11.97
CA ALA A 193 4.92 7.53 -11.82
C ALA A 193 5.29 6.62 -10.64
N TYR A 194 4.27 6.08 -9.98
CA TYR A 194 4.41 4.99 -9.04
C TYR A 194 4.31 3.66 -9.79
N VAL A 195 5.20 2.74 -9.49
CA VAL A 195 5.18 1.38 -10.04
C VAL A 195 5.27 0.39 -8.89
N ASN A 196 4.20 -0.33 -8.64
CA ASN A 196 4.23 -1.40 -7.66
C ASN A 196 5.11 -2.53 -8.17
N ILE A 197 6.11 -2.95 -7.41
CA ILE A 197 6.95 -4.10 -7.75
C ILE A 197 6.59 -5.33 -6.93
N MET A 198 5.92 -5.14 -5.79
CA MET A 198 5.49 -6.22 -4.91
C MET A 198 4.34 -5.78 -4.01
N TYR A 199 3.64 -6.74 -3.45
CA TYR A 199 2.56 -6.56 -2.49
C TYR A 199 2.82 -7.37 -1.24
N GLY A 200 2.36 -6.87 -0.07
CA GLY A 200 2.43 -7.57 1.20
C GLY A 200 3.82 -7.62 1.83
N CYS A 201 3.90 -8.19 3.03
CA CYS A 201 5.15 -8.26 3.79
C CYS A 201 5.14 -9.45 4.74
N ASP A 202 6.24 -10.24 4.78
CA ASP A 202 6.39 -11.41 5.63
C ASP A 202 7.24 -11.16 6.89
N LYS A 203 7.49 -9.88 7.26
CA LYS A 203 8.38 -9.55 8.39
C LYS A 203 7.72 -9.68 9.76
N PHE A 204 6.40 -9.50 9.85
CA PHE A 204 5.66 -9.63 11.10
C PHE A 204 6.25 -8.84 12.28
N CYS A 205 6.74 -7.61 12.02
CA CYS A 205 7.10 -6.70 13.11
C CYS A 205 5.93 -6.57 14.08
N THR A 206 6.16 -6.61 15.38
CA THR A 206 5.10 -6.79 16.41
C THR A 206 4.05 -5.68 16.45
N TYR A 207 4.36 -4.51 15.94
CA TYR A 207 3.47 -3.34 15.86
C TYR A 207 2.77 -3.19 14.50
N CYS A 208 3.16 -4.00 13.50
CA CYS A 208 2.81 -3.72 12.11
C CYS A 208 1.53 -4.45 11.68
N ILE A 209 0.58 -3.69 11.15
CA ILE A 209 -0.68 -4.23 10.60
C ILE A 209 -0.58 -4.66 9.14
N VAL A 210 0.51 -4.31 8.44
CA VAL A 210 0.67 -4.56 6.99
C VAL A 210 0.49 -6.03 6.60
N PRO A 211 1.08 -7.03 7.32
CA PRO A 211 0.87 -8.43 6.96
C PRO A 211 -0.60 -8.87 6.96
N TYR A 212 -1.46 -8.15 7.69
CA TYR A 212 -2.90 -8.45 7.81
C TYR A 212 -3.73 -7.73 6.75
N THR A 213 -3.31 -6.52 6.38
CA THR A 213 -4.08 -5.65 5.47
C THR A 213 -3.61 -5.73 4.02
N ARG A 214 -2.34 -6.07 3.78
CA ARG A 214 -1.75 -6.23 2.44
C ARG A 214 -1.34 -7.68 2.13
N GLY A 215 -1.42 -8.55 3.13
CA GLY A 215 -1.21 -9.96 2.97
C GLY A 215 0.26 -10.38 2.92
N LYS A 216 0.48 -11.63 2.47
CA LYS A 216 1.78 -12.23 2.25
C LYS A 216 2.55 -11.48 1.14
N GLN A 217 3.88 -11.51 1.21
CA GLN A 217 4.74 -11.02 0.15
C GLN A 217 4.44 -11.73 -1.18
N ARG A 218 4.30 -10.94 -2.23
CA ARG A 218 4.09 -11.38 -3.61
C ARG A 218 4.78 -10.40 -4.52
N SER A 219 5.86 -10.85 -5.16
CA SER A 219 6.62 -10.05 -6.13
C SER A 219 5.96 -10.13 -7.50
N ARG A 220 5.85 -8.99 -8.19
CA ARG A 220 5.41 -8.95 -9.58
C ARG A 220 6.51 -9.48 -10.48
N ASP A 221 6.12 -10.05 -11.59
CA ASP A 221 7.06 -10.50 -12.62
C ASP A 221 7.89 -9.32 -13.16
N LYS A 222 9.19 -9.56 -13.37
CA LYS A 222 10.11 -8.52 -13.84
C LYS A 222 9.74 -7.99 -15.23
N ASP A 223 9.27 -8.86 -16.12
CA ASP A 223 8.96 -8.48 -17.49
C ASP A 223 7.72 -7.57 -17.54
N ASP A 224 6.72 -7.77 -16.65
CA ASP A 224 5.57 -6.89 -16.54
C ASP A 224 5.99 -5.52 -15.99
N ILE A 225 6.89 -5.48 -14.97
CA ILE A 225 7.42 -4.22 -14.43
C ILE A 225 8.21 -3.45 -15.48
N LEU A 226 9.10 -4.13 -16.20
CA LEU A 226 9.92 -3.51 -17.24
C LEU A 226 9.07 -3.05 -18.42
N LYS A 227 8.03 -3.78 -18.78
CA LYS A 227 7.07 -3.38 -19.80
C LYS A 227 6.37 -2.08 -19.40
N GLU A 228 5.82 -2.01 -18.18
CA GLU A 228 5.17 -0.81 -17.64
C GLU A 228 6.14 0.39 -17.65
N ILE A 229 7.38 0.23 -17.18
CA ILE A 229 8.37 1.31 -17.16
C ILE A 229 8.74 1.77 -18.58
N ASN A 230 8.90 0.84 -19.52
CA ASN A 230 9.18 1.19 -20.92
C ASN A 230 8.02 1.96 -21.58
N GLU A 231 6.78 1.66 -21.23
CA GLU A 231 5.61 2.43 -21.67
C GLU A 231 5.67 3.85 -21.10
N LEU A 232 5.97 4.01 -19.80
CA LEU A 232 6.16 5.32 -19.17
C LEU A 232 7.28 6.14 -19.81
N VAL A 233 8.39 5.51 -20.18
CA VAL A 233 9.49 6.18 -20.91
C VAL A 233 9.00 6.70 -22.25
N LYS A 234 8.23 5.91 -23.02
CA LYS A 234 7.64 6.33 -24.30
C LYS A 234 6.66 7.48 -24.15
N GLU A 235 5.93 7.53 -23.03
CA GLU A 235 5.00 8.61 -22.68
C GLU A 235 5.71 9.87 -22.16
N GLY A 236 7.05 9.83 -21.98
CA GLY A 236 7.86 10.98 -21.58
C GLY A 236 8.00 11.19 -20.07
N TYR A 237 7.65 10.20 -19.24
CA TYR A 237 7.88 10.29 -17.81
C TYR A 237 9.37 10.39 -17.47
N GLN A 238 9.68 11.18 -16.44
CA GLN A 238 11.05 11.49 -16.03
C GLN A 238 11.48 10.74 -14.77
N GLU A 239 10.56 10.24 -13.99
CA GLU A 239 10.85 9.55 -12.73
C GLU A 239 9.87 8.40 -12.51
N VAL A 240 10.40 7.25 -12.09
CA VAL A 240 9.61 6.16 -11.50
C VAL A 240 10.00 5.97 -10.06
N THR A 241 9.00 5.72 -9.21
CA THR A 241 9.21 5.30 -7.82
C THR A 241 8.70 3.87 -7.69
N LEU A 242 9.61 2.94 -7.43
CA LEU A 242 9.28 1.54 -7.19
C LEU A 242 8.68 1.40 -5.79
N LEU A 243 7.47 0.85 -5.70
CA LEU A 243 6.70 0.72 -4.47
C LEU A 243 6.55 -0.74 -4.03
N GLY A 244 6.58 -0.93 -2.73
CA GLY A 244 6.31 -2.18 -2.03
C GLY A 244 6.21 -1.92 -0.53
N GLN A 245 5.86 -2.94 0.27
CA GLN A 245 5.88 -2.84 1.73
C GLN A 245 7.27 -3.13 2.33
N ASN A 246 8.11 -3.83 1.57
CA ASN A 246 9.51 -4.08 1.85
C ASN A 246 10.22 -4.37 0.52
N VAL A 247 10.56 -3.33 -0.22
CA VAL A 247 11.11 -3.47 -1.59
C VAL A 247 12.41 -4.29 -1.63
N ASN A 248 13.22 -4.26 -0.57
CA ASN A 248 14.45 -5.03 -0.47
C ASN A 248 14.24 -6.56 -0.48
N ALA A 249 13.00 -7.00 -0.21
CA ALA A 249 12.65 -8.42 -0.27
C ALA A 249 12.11 -8.86 -1.63
N TYR A 250 12.05 -7.97 -2.63
CA TYR A 250 11.60 -8.30 -3.96
C TYR A 250 12.35 -9.53 -4.50
N GLY A 251 11.61 -10.45 -5.07
CA GLY A 251 12.12 -11.69 -5.65
C GLY A 251 12.39 -12.82 -4.67
N LYS A 252 12.33 -12.60 -3.33
CA LYS A 252 12.54 -13.68 -2.35
C LYS A 252 11.49 -14.79 -2.39
N ASP A 253 10.37 -14.55 -3.04
CA ASP A 253 9.28 -15.49 -3.26
C ASP A 253 9.33 -16.15 -4.65
N PHE A 254 10.30 -15.82 -5.48
CA PHE A 254 10.54 -16.49 -6.76
C PHE A 254 11.20 -17.87 -6.54
N ASP A 255 11.05 -18.75 -7.48
CA ASP A 255 11.69 -20.06 -7.57
C ASP A 255 13.01 -20.03 -8.38
N TYR A 256 13.42 -18.83 -8.83
CA TYR A 256 14.66 -18.55 -9.55
C TYR A 256 15.41 -17.37 -8.92
N ASP A 257 16.69 -17.27 -9.20
CA ASP A 257 17.58 -16.26 -8.65
C ASP A 257 17.41 -14.92 -9.37
N TYR A 258 16.57 -14.07 -8.85
CA TYR A 258 16.36 -12.70 -9.29
C TYR A 258 15.82 -11.86 -8.12
N ASN A 259 16.45 -10.75 -7.83
CA ASN A 259 16.18 -9.94 -6.65
C ASN A 259 16.11 -8.44 -6.97
N LEU A 260 16.01 -7.58 -5.95
CA LEU A 260 15.94 -6.13 -6.16
C LEU A 260 17.19 -5.58 -6.87
N GLU A 261 18.37 -6.13 -6.63
CA GLU A 261 19.62 -5.69 -7.28
C GLU A 261 19.51 -5.84 -8.79
N ASN A 262 19.06 -7.02 -9.25
CA ASN A 262 18.84 -7.31 -10.66
C ASN A 262 17.75 -6.40 -11.25
N LEU A 263 16.64 -6.21 -10.53
CA LEU A 263 15.56 -5.34 -10.99
C LEU A 263 16.02 -3.88 -11.12
N LEU A 264 16.75 -3.34 -10.13
CA LEU A 264 17.29 -1.98 -10.19
C LEU A 264 18.24 -1.80 -11.38
N GLU A 265 19.11 -2.79 -11.62
CA GLU A 265 19.99 -2.78 -12.78
C GLU A 265 19.20 -2.78 -14.10
N ASP A 266 18.20 -3.64 -14.24
CA ASP A 266 17.40 -3.73 -15.47
C ASP A 266 16.54 -2.47 -15.66
N VAL A 267 15.93 -1.93 -14.60
CA VAL A 267 15.18 -0.67 -14.66
C VAL A 267 16.09 0.49 -15.04
N SER A 268 17.33 0.54 -14.53
CA SER A 268 18.27 1.61 -14.88
C SER A 268 18.63 1.64 -16.37
N LYS A 269 18.51 0.51 -17.06
CA LYS A 269 18.78 0.37 -18.50
C LYS A 269 17.59 0.74 -19.40
N THR A 270 16.40 1.04 -18.84
CA THR A 270 15.20 1.40 -19.61
C THR A 270 15.21 2.84 -20.16
N ASN A 271 16.25 3.61 -19.94
CA ASN A 271 16.36 5.03 -20.26
C ASN A 271 15.42 5.95 -19.44
N ILE A 272 14.79 5.46 -18.36
CA ILE A 272 14.11 6.34 -17.42
C ILE A 272 15.13 7.25 -16.72
N PRO A 273 14.98 8.58 -16.72
CA PRO A 273 16.01 9.49 -16.18
C PRO A 273 16.22 9.36 -14.68
N ARG A 274 15.17 8.97 -13.90
CA ARG A 274 15.25 8.85 -12.45
C ARG A 274 14.52 7.60 -11.96
N VAL A 275 15.22 6.82 -11.15
CA VAL A 275 14.66 5.65 -10.43
C VAL A 275 14.74 5.90 -8.93
N ARG A 276 13.60 5.81 -8.26
CA ARG A 276 13.50 5.81 -6.79
C ARG A 276 12.89 4.52 -6.32
N PHE A 277 13.16 4.17 -5.08
CA PHE A 277 12.48 3.10 -4.38
C PHE A 277 12.19 3.53 -2.94
N MET A 278 11.12 3.02 -2.37
CA MET A 278 10.68 3.39 -1.02
C MET A 278 10.41 2.15 -0.17
N THR A 279 10.48 2.33 1.14
CA THR A 279 10.14 1.30 2.13
C THR A 279 11.17 0.17 2.18
N SER A 280 12.44 0.55 2.41
CA SER A 280 13.51 -0.39 2.67
C SER A 280 13.44 -0.94 4.10
N HIS A 281 13.86 -2.18 4.30
CA HIS A 281 14.02 -2.76 5.61
C HIS A 281 15.51 -3.03 5.86
N PRO A 282 16.11 -2.52 6.95
CA PRO A 282 17.55 -2.65 7.19
C PRO A 282 18.07 -4.09 7.09
N TRP A 283 17.32 -5.04 7.59
CA TRP A 283 17.67 -6.46 7.53
C TRP A 283 17.82 -7.06 6.13
N ASP A 284 17.09 -6.54 5.15
CA ASP A 284 17.12 -7.04 3.78
C ASP A 284 18.01 -6.19 2.86
N PHE A 285 18.68 -5.18 3.39
CA PHE A 285 19.56 -4.32 2.60
C PHE A 285 20.92 -5.00 2.39
N THR A 286 21.32 -5.23 1.14
CA THR A 286 22.54 -5.97 0.77
C THR A 286 23.63 -5.06 0.27
N ASP A 287 24.88 -5.55 0.31
CA ASP A 287 26.03 -4.84 -0.27
C ASP A 287 25.87 -4.72 -1.81
N GLY A 288 25.24 -5.70 -2.48
CA GLY A 288 24.94 -5.64 -3.91
C GLY A 288 24.00 -4.48 -4.28
N MET A 289 23.01 -4.19 -3.46
CA MET A 289 22.15 -2.99 -3.66
C MET A 289 22.98 -1.70 -3.62
N LEU A 290 23.95 -1.59 -2.68
CA LEU A 290 24.83 -0.43 -2.59
C LEU A 290 25.67 -0.26 -3.86
N GLU A 291 26.20 -1.35 -4.38
CA GLU A 291 27.01 -1.33 -5.62
C GLU A 291 26.17 -0.93 -6.85
N VAL A 292 24.94 -1.43 -6.96
CA VAL A 292 24.02 -1.05 -8.06
C VAL A 292 23.67 0.45 -7.99
N ILE A 293 23.38 0.97 -6.77
CA ILE A 293 23.08 2.40 -6.58
C ILE A 293 24.29 3.27 -6.96
N LYS A 294 25.51 2.84 -6.63
CA LYS A 294 26.74 3.57 -7.02
C LYS A 294 27.00 3.51 -8.52
N LYS A 295 26.71 2.38 -9.16
CA LYS A 295 27.02 2.10 -10.55
C LYS A 295 26.14 2.89 -11.53
N TYR A 296 24.86 3.06 -11.21
CA TYR A 296 23.86 3.64 -12.11
C TYR A 296 23.43 5.05 -11.68
N PRO A 297 23.85 6.12 -12.39
CA PRO A 297 23.62 7.51 -11.95
C PRO A 297 22.14 7.93 -12.00
N ASN A 298 21.28 7.20 -12.71
CA ASN A 298 19.84 7.43 -12.73
C ASN A 298 19.10 6.79 -11.54
N ILE A 299 19.76 5.95 -10.74
CA ILE A 299 19.21 5.51 -9.45
C ILE A 299 19.50 6.59 -8.41
N MET A 300 18.46 7.21 -7.90
CA MET A 300 18.61 8.31 -6.95
C MET A 300 19.17 7.80 -5.62
N PRO A 301 20.28 8.37 -5.10
CA PRO A 301 20.86 7.99 -3.83
C PRO A 301 20.04 8.61 -2.67
N ALA A 302 18.76 8.37 -2.63
CA ALA A 302 17.83 8.83 -1.60
C ALA A 302 17.18 7.60 -0.96
N ILE A 303 17.71 7.19 0.19
CA ILE A 303 17.39 5.93 0.84
C ILE A 303 16.53 6.19 2.07
N HIS A 304 15.32 5.60 2.09
CA HIS A 304 14.50 5.56 3.28
C HIS A 304 14.79 4.27 4.05
N LEU A 305 15.42 4.39 5.23
CA LEU A 305 15.91 3.28 6.04
C LEU A 305 15.33 3.34 7.47
N PRO A 306 14.08 2.87 7.68
CA PRO A 306 13.40 2.94 8.97
C PRO A 306 14.10 2.15 10.07
N VAL A 307 14.71 2.84 11.04
CA VAL A 307 15.34 2.19 12.20
C VAL A 307 14.35 1.76 13.25
N GLN A 308 13.30 2.53 13.45
CA GLN A 308 12.22 2.41 14.42
C GLN A 308 12.62 2.74 15.88
N SER A 309 13.76 2.25 16.38
CA SER A 309 14.31 2.55 17.71
C SER A 309 15.84 2.45 17.67
N GLY A 310 16.52 3.19 18.51
CA GLY A 310 17.97 3.10 18.73
C GLY A 310 18.36 2.09 19.82
N SER A 311 17.40 1.49 20.52
CA SER A 311 17.68 0.46 21.52
C SER A 311 17.55 -0.94 20.94
N SER A 312 18.65 -1.73 21.01
CA SER A 312 18.64 -3.13 20.57
C SER A 312 17.62 -3.97 21.35
N ARG A 313 17.32 -3.62 22.60
CA ARG A 313 16.28 -4.25 23.42
C ARG A 313 14.87 -3.99 22.84
N ILE A 314 14.58 -2.75 22.49
CA ILE A 314 13.29 -2.37 21.88
C ILE A 314 13.18 -2.94 20.46
N LEU A 315 14.23 -2.91 19.66
CA LEU A 315 14.24 -3.54 18.34
C LEU A 315 13.87 -5.02 18.42
N LYS A 316 14.40 -5.74 19.41
CA LYS A 316 14.04 -7.15 19.66
C LYS A 316 12.57 -7.31 20.02
N LEU A 317 12.01 -6.45 20.88
CA LEU A 317 10.58 -6.44 21.23
C LEU A 317 9.70 -6.10 20.01
N MET A 318 10.17 -5.21 19.14
CA MET A 318 9.52 -4.88 17.86
C MET A 318 9.58 -6.01 16.83
N GLY A 319 10.30 -7.11 17.11
CA GLY A 319 10.52 -8.20 16.17
C GLY A 319 11.46 -7.85 15.02
N ARG A 320 12.32 -6.83 15.23
CA ARG A 320 13.38 -6.45 14.29
C ARG A 320 14.57 -7.37 14.52
N LYS A 321 15.09 -8.01 13.45
CA LYS A 321 16.17 -8.98 13.56
C LYS A 321 17.53 -8.34 13.25
N TYR A 322 17.79 -7.19 13.85
CA TYR A 322 19.07 -6.49 13.83
C TYR A 322 19.24 -5.69 15.12
N THR A 323 20.47 -5.40 15.47
CA THR A 323 20.86 -4.56 16.59
C THR A 323 21.15 -3.13 16.16
N LYS A 324 21.33 -2.22 17.13
CA LYS A 324 21.79 -0.85 16.88
C LYS A 324 23.12 -0.82 16.14
N GLU A 325 24.05 -1.68 16.51
CA GLU A 325 25.39 -1.76 15.93
C GLU A 325 25.39 -2.26 14.50
N GLU A 326 24.54 -3.25 14.19
CA GLU A 326 24.34 -3.75 12.82
C GLU A 326 23.70 -2.67 11.94
N TYR A 327 22.74 -1.92 12.48
CA TYR A 327 22.15 -0.79 11.78
C TYR A 327 23.17 0.31 11.48
N ILE A 328 24.02 0.69 12.46
CA ILE A 328 25.09 1.67 12.28
C ILE A 328 26.07 1.19 11.21
N THR A 329 26.46 -0.08 11.26
CA THR A 329 27.35 -0.67 10.24
C THR A 329 26.79 -0.54 8.82
N LEU A 330 25.50 -0.81 8.64
CA LEU A 330 24.81 -0.62 7.36
C LEU A 330 24.73 0.87 6.98
N PHE A 331 24.36 1.72 7.93
CA PHE A 331 24.25 3.17 7.73
C PHE A 331 25.59 3.76 7.25
N ASP A 332 26.71 3.38 7.87
CA ASP A 332 28.04 3.83 7.49
C ASP A 332 28.45 3.37 6.08
N LYS A 333 28.03 2.16 5.67
CA LYS A 333 28.21 1.72 4.29
C LYS A 333 27.40 2.58 3.31
N ILE A 334 26.14 2.89 3.65
CA ILE A 334 25.26 3.75 2.84
C ILE A 334 25.85 5.15 2.71
N LYS A 335 26.37 5.74 3.79
CA LYS A 335 26.97 7.09 3.77
C LYS A 335 28.22 7.20 2.90
N LYS A 336 28.81 6.09 2.46
CA LYS A 336 29.90 6.09 1.46
C LYS A 336 29.41 6.29 0.01
N ILE A 337 28.11 6.28 -0.23
CA ILE A 337 27.53 6.61 -1.54
C ILE A 337 27.59 8.14 -1.73
N PRO A 338 28.16 8.66 -2.82
CA PRO A 338 28.24 10.09 -3.06
C PRO A 338 26.84 10.74 -3.07
N ASN A 339 26.72 11.89 -2.40
CA ASN A 339 25.49 12.69 -2.33
C ASN A 339 24.26 11.92 -1.80
N VAL A 340 24.45 10.86 -1.01
CA VAL A 340 23.34 10.09 -0.46
C VAL A 340 22.57 10.92 0.57
N SER A 341 21.24 10.86 0.46
CA SER A 341 20.31 11.34 1.46
C SER A 341 19.66 10.15 2.16
N VAL A 342 19.64 10.17 3.48
CA VAL A 342 19.06 9.07 4.28
C VAL A 342 17.94 9.61 5.15
N SER A 343 16.74 9.04 4.99
CA SER A 343 15.61 9.29 5.87
C SER A 343 15.24 8.04 6.68
N THR A 344 14.58 8.25 7.81
CA THR A 344 14.22 7.16 8.72
C THR A 344 12.82 7.36 9.32
N ASP A 345 12.26 6.28 9.89
CA ASP A 345 11.11 6.31 10.79
C ASP A 345 11.55 5.93 12.20
N ILE A 346 10.97 6.59 13.21
CA ILE A 346 11.22 6.35 14.63
C ILE A 346 9.87 6.26 15.34
N ILE A 347 9.70 5.24 16.17
CA ILE A 347 8.55 5.06 17.06
C ILE A 347 9.02 5.21 18.48
N VAL A 348 8.41 6.13 19.25
CA VAL A 348 8.65 6.36 20.66
C VAL A 348 7.45 5.94 21.50
N GLY A 349 7.67 5.62 22.78
CA GLY A 349 6.62 5.14 23.68
C GLY A 349 6.15 3.72 23.33
N PHE A 350 7.05 2.91 22.75
CA PHE A 350 6.75 1.50 22.50
C PHE A 350 6.53 0.76 23.83
N PRO A 351 5.65 -0.26 23.92
CA PRO A 351 5.41 -1.00 25.15
C PRO A 351 6.71 -1.47 25.80
N ASN A 352 6.87 -1.15 27.07
CA ASN A 352 8.06 -1.40 27.91
C ASN A 352 9.33 -0.61 27.51
N GLU A 353 9.22 0.42 26.70
CA GLU A 353 10.33 1.35 26.45
C GLU A 353 10.62 2.15 27.72
N THR A 354 11.89 2.18 28.13
CA THR A 354 12.38 2.96 29.28
C THR A 354 13.02 4.26 28.83
N GLU A 355 13.35 5.13 29.78
CA GLU A 355 14.08 6.38 29.51
C GLU A 355 15.47 6.08 28.92
N GLU A 356 16.14 5.01 29.38
CA GLU A 356 17.42 4.58 28.86
C GLU A 356 17.31 4.16 27.39
N ASP A 357 16.28 3.40 27.02
CA ASP A 357 16.02 3.01 25.61
C ASP A 357 15.75 4.22 24.71
N PHE A 358 15.02 5.19 25.24
CA PHE A 358 14.76 6.43 24.51
C PHE A 358 16.05 7.23 24.30
N ASN A 359 16.90 7.33 25.34
CA ASN A 359 18.20 8.00 25.24
C ASN A 359 19.12 7.29 24.22
N GLU A 360 19.12 5.95 24.16
CA GLU A 360 19.83 5.21 23.10
C GLU A 360 19.34 5.59 21.70
N THR A 361 18.04 5.87 21.57
CA THR A 361 17.45 6.33 20.31
C THR A 361 17.93 7.75 19.97
N LEU A 362 18.00 8.66 20.94
CA LEU A 362 18.58 10.00 20.74
C LEU A 362 20.05 9.95 20.34
N ASP A 363 20.84 9.09 21.00
CA ASP A 363 22.26 8.89 20.66
C ASP A 363 22.44 8.42 19.22
N LEU A 364 21.59 7.48 18.77
CA LEU A 364 21.62 7.00 17.39
C LEU A 364 21.24 8.11 16.39
N VAL A 365 20.23 8.92 16.69
CA VAL A 365 19.85 10.07 15.85
C VAL A 365 20.99 11.07 15.76
N ASN A 366 21.65 11.38 16.88
CA ASN A 366 22.80 12.27 16.93
C ASN A 366 24.02 11.72 16.14
N TYR A 367 24.20 10.41 16.16
CA TYR A 367 25.25 9.75 15.37
C TYR A 367 24.94 9.80 13.86
N CYS A 368 23.75 9.35 13.47
CA CYS A 368 23.38 9.21 12.06
C CYS A 368 23.18 10.54 11.35
N LYS A 369 22.69 11.58 12.05
CA LYS A 369 22.38 12.89 11.47
C LYS A 369 21.57 12.75 10.18
N TYR A 370 20.40 12.10 10.28
CA TYR A 370 19.53 11.86 9.15
C TYR A 370 19.14 13.16 8.44
N ASP A 371 19.01 13.12 7.12
CA ASP A 371 18.51 14.25 6.34
C ASP A 371 17.02 14.53 6.64
N ASN A 372 16.27 13.48 6.99
CA ASN A 372 14.88 13.59 7.47
C ASN A 372 14.52 12.41 8.38
N ALA A 373 13.71 12.67 9.41
CA ALA A 373 13.17 11.65 10.30
C ALA A 373 11.67 11.86 10.50
N TYR A 374 10.90 10.80 10.29
CA TYR A 374 9.47 10.78 10.64
C TYR A 374 9.33 10.13 12.00
N THR A 375 8.87 10.90 12.97
CA THR A 375 8.72 10.45 14.36
C THR A 375 7.25 10.21 14.68
N PHE A 376 6.98 9.09 15.34
CA PHE A 376 5.64 8.67 15.72
C PHE A 376 5.60 8.26 17.17
N ILE A 377 4.54 8.65 17.89
CA ILE A 377 4.18 8.02 19.15
C ILE A 377 3.56 6.66 18.83
N PHE A 378 3.95 5.62 19.57
CA PHE A 378 3.36 4.30 19.40
C PHE A 378 1.83 4.36 19.50
N SER A 379 1.17 3.82 18.49
CA SER A 379 -0.29 3.71 18.45
C SER A 379 -0.68 2.24 18.26
N PRO A 380 -1.33 1.61 19.24
CA PRO A 380 -1.67 0.20 19.19
C PRO A 380 -2.63 -0.08 18.02
N ARG A 381 -2.34 -1.16 17.28
CA ARG A 381 -3.21 -1.68 16.23
C ARG A 381 -3.81 -3.00 16.71
N GLU A 382 -5.13 -3.07 16.80
CA GLU A 382 -5.82 -4.28 17.26
C GLU A 382 -5.33 -5.51 16.50
N ASN A 383 -5.21 -6.61 17.21
CA ASN A 383 -4.70 -7.90 16.71
C ASN A 383 -3.20 -7.91 16.37
N THR A 384 -2.43 -6.88 16.66
CA THR A 384 -0.97 -6.95 16.60
C THR A 384 -0.38 -7.35 17.95
N PRO A 385 0.78 -8.05 18.00
CA PRO A 385 1.40 -8.47 19.27
C PRO A 385 1.71 -7.31 20.22
N ALA A 386 2.10 -6.16 19.69
CA ALA A 386 2.45 -4.98 20.50
C ALA A 386 1.20 -4.32 21.13
N ALA A 387 0.03 -4.54 20.58
CA ALA A 387 -1.23 -4.05 21.17
C ALA A 387 -1.67 -4.85 22.37
#